data_7817ed7b7e42316f94fd3df706d4cba1
#
_entry.id   7817ed7b7e42316f94fd3df706d4cba1
#
_cell.length_a   1.000
_cell.length_b   1.000
_cell.length_c   1.000
_cell.angle_alpha   90.00
_cell.angle_beta   90.00
_cell.angle_gamma   90.00
#
_symmetry.space_group_name_H-M   'P 1'
#
loop_
_entity.id
_entity.type
_entity.pdbx_description
1 polymer ?
#
loop_
_entity_poly.entity_id
_entity_poly.type
_entity_poly.pdbx_seq_one_letter_code
_entity_poly.pdbx_strand_id
1 'polypeptide(L)'
;GKVESETTAKTDENSQDFSGLVISQVSNYVNVRSTPGEDGEVVGKLYANSVGELVEEKDGWYKIVSGNCTGYVKGEFCVAGKEAEALAKEVGTTYAVVNATTLKVRKDASTESAVLGLVQINEELVVLEELDGWVKIAIEEGDGYVSKDYINLRTDFVHAESKEEEAVRLAKEAKARE
;
A
#
# COMPACT_ATOMS: atom_id res chain seq x y z
N GLY A 1 -14.81 -28.28 2.57
CA GLY A 1 -13.84 -27.84 3.41
C GLY A 1 -14.20 -26.70 4.30
N LYS A 2 -14.31 -26.98 5.52
CA LYS A 2 -14.65 -25.94 6.47
C LYS A 2 -13.46 -25.10 6.89
N VAL A 3 -12.26 -25.56 6.55
CA VAL A 3 -11.10 -24.71 6.84
C VAL A 3 -11.19 -23.38 6.12
N GLU A 4 -11.81 -23.39 4.96
CA GLU A 4 -11.97 -22.14 4.22
C GLU A 4 -13.02 -21.23 4.82
N SER A 5 -13.81 -21.73 5.76
CA SER A 5 -14.89 -20.94 6.33
C SER A 5 -14.62 -20.53 7.77
N GLU A 6 -13.38 -20.66 8.18
CA GLU A 6 -13.03 -20.37 9.57
C GLU A 6 -13.12 -18.90 9.92
N THR A 7 -12.93 -18.04 8.96
CA THR A 7 -12.81 -16.63 9.23
C THR A 7 -14.18 -15.96 9.34
N THR A 8 -14.29 -15.12 10.32
CA THR A 8 -15.48 -14.30 10.49
C THR A 8 -15.03 -12.87 10.62
N ALA A 9 -15.94 -11.95 10.64
CA ALA A 9 -15.64 -10.54 10.87
C ALA A 9 -14.58 -9.99 9.90
N LYS A 10 -14.35 -10.66 8.81
CA LYS A 10 -13.35 -10.22 7.86
C LYS A 10 -13.79 -9.00 7.07
N THR A 11 -15.06 -8.70 7.09
CA THR A 11 -15.59 -7.54 6.38
C THR A 11 -14.91 -6.27 6.83
N ASP A 12 -14.76 -6.10 8.14
CA ASP A 12 -14.11 -4.91 8.68
C ASP A 12 -12.64 -4.89 8.34
N GLU A 13 -12.01 -6.06 8.32
CA GLU A 13 -10.60 -6.15 8.01
C GLU A 13 -10.31 -5.86 6.55
N ASN A 14 -11.31 -6.09 5.68
CA ASN A 14 -11.15 -5.82 4.25
C ASN A 14 -11.58 -4.41 3.87
N SER A 15 -12.04 -3.63 4.82
CA SER A 15 -12.51 -2.26 4.60
C SER A 15 -11.41 -1.27 4.99
N GLN A 16 -10.34 -1.26 4.24
CA GLN A 16 -9.24 -0.36 4.54
C GLN A 16 -9.67 1.08 4.26
N ASP A 17 -9.36 1.97 5.21
CA ASP A 17 -9.71 3.38 5.13
C ASP A 17 -8.59 4.17 4.48
N PHE A 18 -8.86 4.74 3.31
CA PHE A 18 -7.90 5.56 2.59
C PHE A 18 -8.14 7.05 2.78
N SER A 19 -8.99 7.43 3.73
CA SER A 19 -9.19 8.84 4.03
C SER A 19 -7.96 9.39 4.75
N GLY A 20 -7.76 10.70 4.63
CA GLY A 20 -6.67 11.34 5.34
C GLY A 20 -5.30 11.09 4.77
N LEU A 21 -5.21 10.70 3.51
CA LEU A 21 -3.92 10.46 2.87
C LEU A 21 -3.51 11.68 2.05
N VAL A 22 -2.20 11.87 1.91
CA VAL A 22 -1.58 12.86 1.04
C VAL A 22 -0.66 12.11 0.12
N ILE A 23 -0.81 12.31 -1.18
CA ILE A 23 -0.05 11.57 -2.19
C ILE A 23 0.70 12.56 -3.08
N SER A 24 2.01 12.40 -3.17
CA SER A 24 2.84 13.27 -4.00
C SER A 24 2.53 13.09 -5.47
N GLN A 25 2.38 14.20 -6.19
CA GLN A 25 2.06 14.19 -7.61
C GLN A 25 3.11 14.95 -8.41
N VAL A 26 4.38 14.72 -8.09
CA VAL A 26 5.50 15.30 -8.80
C VAL A 26 6.20 14.20 -9.58
N SER A 27 7.07 14.59 -10.50
CA SER A 27 7.76 13.61 -11.34
C SER A 27 8.94 12.95 -10.62
N ASN A 28 9.45 13.54 -9.57
CA ASN A 28 10.58 12.99 -8.82
C ASN A 28 10.26 12.94 -7.33
N TYR A 29 10.44 14.05 -6.61
CA TYR A 29 10.12 14.08 -5.19
C TYR A 29 9.77 15.50 -4.75
N VAL A 30 9.12 15.58 -3.60
CA VAL A 30 8.91 16.85 -2.90
C VAL A 30 9.62 16.73 -1.55
N ASN A 31 10.24 17.84 -1.12
CA ASN A 31 10.92 17.86 0.17
C ASN A 31 9.93 17.85 1.31
N VAL A 32 10.25 17.08 2.35
CA VAL A 32 9.53 17.12 3.61
C VAL A 32 10.34 18.00 4.54
N ARG A 33 9.70 19.05 5.08
CA ARG A 33 10.40 20.07 5.85
C ARG A 33 9.90 20.08 7.29
N SER A 34 10.76 20.55 8.19
CA SER A 34 10.42 20.59 9.61
C SER A 34 9.37 21.64 9.95
N THR A 35 9.24 22.68 9.11
CA THR A 35 8.25 23.74 9.31
C THR A 35 7.53 24.01 8.00
N PRO A 36 6.33 24.61 8.05
CA PRO A 36 5.52 24.82 6.84
C PRO A 36 5.99 26.03 6.05
N GLY A 37 7.15 25.91 5.41
CA GLY A 37 7.72 26.97 4.60
C GLY A 37 8.94 26.45 3.87
N GLU A 38 9.30 27.16 2.80
CA GLU A 38 10.41 26.74 1.96
C GLU A 38 11.77 26.94 2.62
N ASP A 39 11.79 27.69 3.70
CA ASP A 39 13.01 27.86 4.49
C ASP A 39 13.11 26.87 5.64
N GLY A 40 12.13 25.96 5.77
CA GLY A 40 12.22 24.90 6.76
C GLY A 40 13.30 23.90 6.42
N GLU A 41 13.86 23.30 7.46
CA GLU A 41 14.89 22.28 7.27
C GLU A 41 14.32 21.06 6.57
N VAL A 42 15.03 20.53 5.57
CA VAL A 42 14.60 19.33 4.88
C VAL A 42 14.92 18.13 5.76
N VAL A 43 13.87 17.36 6.08
CA VAL A 43 14.01 16.18 6.92
C VAL A 43 13.78 14.89 6.14
N GLY A 44 13.32 14.98 4.90
CA GLY A 44 13.12 13.81 4.07
C GLY A 44 12.62 14.16 2.69
N LYS A 45 12.33 13.11 1.92
CA LYS A 45 11.82 13.22 0.55
C LYS A 45 10.61 12.34 0.39
N LEU A 46 9.56 12.91 -0.21
CA LEU A 46 8.35 12.15 -0.56
C LEU A 46 8.38 11.99 -2.08
N TYR A 47 8.77 10.81 -2.54
CA TYR A 47 8.93 10.56 -3.97
C TYR A 47 7.59 10.46 -4.66
N ALA A 48 7.61 10.49 -5.99
CA ALA A 48 6.40 10.45 -6.81
C ALA A 48 5.49 9.29 -6.37
N ASN A 49 4.22 9.58 -6.18
CA ASN A 49 3.20 8.60 -5.80
C ASN A 49 3.40 7.96 -4.44
N SER A 50 4.30 8.50 -3.62
CA SER A 50 4.46 8.05 -2.24
C SER A 50 3.42 8.73 -1.37
N VAL A 51 3.12 8.12 -0.23
CA VAL A 51 1.94 8.44 0.57
C VAL A 51 2.32 8.80 2.00
N GLY A 52 1.68 9.84 2.53
CA GLY A 52 1.76 10.18 3.93
C GLY A 52 0.36 10.30 4.52
N GLU A 53 0.28 10.24 5.84
CA GLU A 53 -0.97 10.46 6.56
C GLU A 53 -1.04 11.91 6.99
N LEU A 54 -2.16 12.56 6.69
CA LEU A 54 -2.35 13.98 6.98
C LEU A 54 -2.60 14.18 8.47
N VAL A 55 -1.80 15.04 9.08
CA VAL A 55 -1.95 15.40 10.50
C VAL A 55 -2.63 16.74 10.62
N GLU A 56 -2.19 17.71 9.81
CA GLU A 56 -2.81 19.03 9.82
C GLU A 56 -2.46 19.77 8.53
N GLU A 57 -3.25 20.80 8.23
CA GLU A 57 -3.00 21.67 7.09
C GLU A 57 -2.77 23.08 7.62
N LYS A 58 -1.74 23.74 7.11
CA LYS A 58 -1.41 25.09 7.56
C LYS A 58 -0.87 25.89 6.38
N ASP A 59 -1.59 26.95 5.99
CA ASP A 59 -1.13 27.90 4.98
C ASP A 59 -0.70 27.24 3.67
N GLY A 60 -1.44 26.21 3.25
CA GLY A 60 -1.14 25.53 2.00
C GLY A 60 -0.11 24.44 2.12
N TRP A 61 0.33 24.12 3.34
CA TRP A 61 1.26 23.02 3.61
C TRP A 61 0.52 21.92 4.35
N TYR A 62 0.88 20.69 4.06
CA TYR A 62 0.33 19.53 4.76
C TYR A 62 1.39 18.94 5.68
N LYS A 63 1.05 18.83 6.96
CA LYS A 63 1.91 18.07 7.86
C LYS A 63 1.53 16.61 7.76
N ILE A 64 2.51 15.78 7.48
CA ILE A 64 2.28 14.34 7.25
C ILE A 64 3.18 13.50 8.13
N VAL A 65 2.72 12.29 8.40
CA VAL A 65 3.54 11.21 8.93
C VAL A 65 3.64 10.19 7.80
N SER A 66 4.84 9.89 7.37
CA SER A 66 5.06 9.00 6.24
C SER A 66 6.27 8.11 6.57
N GLY A 67 5.99 6.87 6.96
CA GLY A 67 7.05 5.99 7.45
C GLY A 67 7.71 6.58 8.66
N ASN A 68 9.01 6.71 8.62
CA ASN A 68 9.81 7.27 9.72
C ASN A 68 9.99 8.78 9.60
N CYS A 69 9.24 9.42 8.73
CA CYS A 69 9.43 10.83 8.43
C CYS A 69 8.18 11.62 8.79
N THR A 70 8.34 12.66 9.58
CA THR A 70 7.24 13.54 9.95
C THR A 70 7.63 14.97 9.57
N GLY A 71 6.76 15.67 8.87
CA GLY A 71 7.04 17.04 8.51
C GLY A 71 6.03 17.57 7.52
N TYR A 72 6.36 18.70 6.91
CA TYR A 72 5.46 19.46 6.04
C TYR A 72 5.85 19.32 4.58
N VAL A 73 4.85 19.11 3.73
CA VAL A 73 5.03 19.12 2.29
C VAL A 73 4.14 20.20 1.69
N LYS A 74 4.61 20.80 0.60
CA LYS A 74 3.85 21.86 -0.04
C LYS A 74 2.63 21.26 -0.75
N GLY A 75 1.45 21.78 -0.40
CA GLY A 75 0.20 21.19 -0.87
C GLY A 75 0.02 21.20 -2.37
N GLU A 76 0.59 22.21 -3.06
CA GLU A 76 0.42 22.29 -4.51
C GLU A 76 1.06 21.13 -5.25
N PHE A 77 1.96 20.41 -4.62
CA PHE A 77 2.64 19.26 -5.24
C PHE A 77 1.98 17.92 -4.89
N CYS A 78 0.86 17.97 -4.18
CA CYS A 78 0.25 16.76 -3.66
C CYS A 78 -1.27 16.77 -3.90
N VAL A 79 -1.87 15.59 -3.81
CA VAL A 79 -3.32 15.50 -3.73
C VAL A 79 -3.68 14.99 -2.35
N ALA A 80 -4.87 15.37 -1.90
CA ALA A 80 -5.38 14.98 -0.59
C ALA A 80 -6.91 14.80 -0.73
N GLY A 81 -7.58 14.44 0.36
CA GLY A 81 -9.02 14.30 0.36
C GLY A 81 -9.51 13.25 -0.63
N LYS A 82 -10.60 13.56 -1.30
CA LYS A 82 -11.24 12.60 -2.21
C LYS A 82 -10.36 12.17 -3.35
N GLU A 83 -9.55 13.08 -3.87
CA GLU A 83 -8.62 12.73 -4.94
C GLU A 83 -7.61 11.71 -4.49
N ALA A 84 -7.08 11.88 -3.28
CA ALA A 84 -6.12 10.92 -2.73
C ALA A 84 -6.78 9.57 -2.48
N GLU A 85 -8.02 9.57 -1.98
CA GLU A 85 -8.74 8.31 -1.78
C GLU A 85 -8.89 7.54 -3.07
N ALA A 86 -9.24 8.23 -4.15
CA ALA A 86 -9.44 7.59 -5.44
C ALA A 86 -8.13 7.06 -6.00
N LEU A 87 -7.03 7.76 -5.74
CA LEU A 87 -5.72 7.40 -6.28
C LEU A 87 -5.03 6.30 -5.47
N ALA A 88 -5.42 6.14 -4.21
CA ALA A 88 -4.68 5.28 -3.26
C ALA A 88 -4.49 3.86 -3.76
N LYS A 89 -5.53 3.24 -4.29
CA LYS A 89 -5.42 1.85 -4.75
C LYS A 89 -4.50 1.71 -5.95
N GLU A 90 -4.42 2.76 -6.76
CA GLU A 90 -3.59 2.72 -7.96
C GLU A 90 -2.11 2.84 -7.63
N VAL A 91 -1.77 3.66 -6.63
CA VAL A 91 -0.36 3.87 -6.28
C VAL A 91 0.16 2.85 -5.29
N GLY A 92 -0.74 2.19 -4.55
CA GLY A 92 -0.34 1.17 -3.58
C GLY A 92 -0.28 -0.21 -4.21
N THR A 93 0.25 -1.15 -3.44
CA THR A 93 0.23 -2.57 -3.81
C THR A 93 -0.72 -3.28 -2.87
N THR A 94 -1.73 -3.96 -3.43
CA THR A 94 -2.73 -4.65 -2.62
C THR A 94 -2.37 -6.12 -2.53
N TYR A 95 -2.47 -6.65 -1.32
CA TYR A 95 -2.19 -8.05 -1.03
C TYR A 95 -3.43 -8.72 -0.47
N ALA A 96 -3.61 -9.97 -0.85
CA ALA A 96 -4.59 -10.84 -0.22
C ALA A 96 -3.82 -11.69 0.79
N VAL A 97 -4.13 -11.52 2.07
CA VAL A 97 -3.48 -12.27 3.14
C VAL A 97 -4.41 -13.42 3.50
N VAL A 98 -3.91 -14.64 3.33
CA VAL A 98 -4.72 -15.85 3.53
C VAL A 98 -5.04 -16.01 5.01
N ASN A 99 -6.32 -16.15 5.35
CA ASN A 99 -6.74 -16.32 6.74
C ASN A 99 -7.42 -17.66 7.00
N ALA A 100 -7.34 -18.58 6.05
CA ALA A 100 -7.75 -19.97 6.23
C ALA A 100 -6.50 -20.83 6.32
N THR A 101 -6.61 -21.98 6.96
CA THR A 101 -5.45 -22.87 7.11
C THR A 101 -4.87 -23.21 5.75
N THR A 102 -5.75 -23.53 4.81
CA THR A 102 -5.38 -23.84 3.43
C THR A 102 -6.47 -23.27 2.54
N LEU A 103 -6.07 -22.63 1.45
CA LEU A 103 -7.02 -22.01 0.53
C LEU A 103 -6.75 -22.48 -0.88
N LYS A 104 -7.78 -22.85 -1.58
CA LYS A 104 -7.67 -23.31 -2.96
C LYS A 104 -7.55 -22.12 -3.89
N VAL A 105 -6.58 -22.20 -4.78
CA VAL A 105 -6.42 -21.25 -5.88
C VAL A 105 -7.07 -21.89 -7.10
N ARG A 106 -8.01 -21.18 -7.71
CA ARG A 106 -8.83 -21.73 -8.78
C ARG A 106 -8.52 -21.07 -10.10
N LYS A 107 -8.83 -21.79 -11.16
CA LYS A 107 -8.61 -21.32 -12.53
C LYS A 107 -9.53 -20.15 -12.84
N ASP A 108 -10.76 -20.19 -12.35
CA ASP A 108 -11.76 -19.15 -12.57
C ASP A 108 -12.37 -18.75 -11.23
N ALA A 109 -13.11 -17.65 -11.23
CA ALA A 109 -13.72 -17.11 -10.02
C ALA A 109 -15.00 -17.89 -9.67
N SER A 110 -14.83 -19.16 -9.33
CA SER A 110 -15.96 -20.04 -9.04
C SER A 110 -15.50 -21.21 -8.18
N THR A 111 -16.33 -21.60 -7.22
CA THR A 111 -16.04 -22.76 -6.39
C THR A 111 -16.08 -24.07 -7.15
N GLU A 112 -16.63 -24.05 -8.36
CA GLU A 112 -16.70 -25.25 -9.22
C GLU A 112 -15.57 -25.32 -10.23
N SER A 113 -14.75 -24.29 -10.27
CA SER A 113 -13.63 -24.23 -11.17
C SER A 113 -12.52 -25.18 -10.74
N ALA A 114 -11.68 -25.56 -11.68
CA ALA A 114 -10.52 -26.42 -11.41
C ALA A 114 -9.61 -25.74 -10.38
N VAL A 115 -9.00 -26.54 -9.54
CA VAL A 115 -8.05 -26.11 -8.52
C VAL A 115 -6.66 -26.14 -9.13
N LEU A 116 -5.98 -25.00 -9.13
CA LEU A 116 -4.62 -24.89 -9.66
C LEU A 116 -3.58 -25.20 -8.59
N GLY A 117 -3.91 -24.94 -7.33
CA GLY A 117 -2.97 -25.16 -6.24
C GLY A 117 -3.57 -24.76 -4.93
N LEU A 118 -2.73 -24.76 -3.90
CA LEU A 118 -3.14 -24.42 -2.54
C LEU A 118 -2.18 -23.37 -1.98
N VAL A 119 -2.72 -22.47 -1.18
CA VAL A 119 -1.91 -21.50 -0.45
C VAL A 119 -2.23 -21.64 1.03
N GLN A 120 -1.28 -21.25 1.86
CA GLN A 120 -1.33 -21.51 3.30
C GLN A 120 -1.70 -20.22 4.05
N ILE A 121 -2.13 -20.42 5.28
CA ILE A 121 -2.47 -19.30 6.16
C ILE A 121 -1.30 -18.32 6.25
N ASN A 122 -1.63 -17.04 6.25
CA ASN A 122 -0.70 -15.92 6.35
C ASN A 122 0.15 -15.67 5.10
N GLU A 123 -0.02 -16.44 4.05
CA GLU A 123 0.65 -16.10 2.79
C GLU A 123 0.07 -14.77 2.27
N GLU A 124 0.94 -13.96 1.68
CA GLU A 124 0.59 -12.66 1.14
C GLU A 124 0.69 -12.72 -0.37
N LEU A 125 -0.45 -12.59 -1.02
CA LEU A 125 -0.55 -12.78 -2.46
C LEU A 125 -0.87 -11.44 -3.13
N VAL A 126 -0.10 -11.10 -4.17
CA VAL A 126 -0.34 -9.84 -4.89
C VAL A 126 -1.68 -9.93 -5.62
N VAL A 127 -2.54 -8.96 -5.38
CA VAL A 127 -3.85 -8.87 -6.01
C VAL A 127 -3.71 -8.17 -7.35
N LEU A 128 -4.14 -8.84 -8.40
CA LEU A 128 -4.11 -8.28 -9.76
C LEU A 128 -5.43 -7.62 -10.10
N GLU A 129 -6.54 -8.14 -9.56
CA GLU A 129 -7.87 -7.63 -9.87
C GLU A 129 -8.82 -8.02 -8.77
N GLU A 130 -9.72 -7.12 -8.39
CA GLU A 130 -10.76 -7.42 -7.42
C GLU A 130 -12.07 -7.62 -8.14
N LEU A 131 -12.75 -8.71 -7.81
CA LEU A 131 -14.04 -9.05 -8.39
C LEU A 131 -15.06 -9.18 -7.25
N ASP A 132 -16.31 -9.38 -7.60
CA ASP A 132 -17.34 -9.59 -6.60
C ASP A 132 -17.13 -10.98 -5.97
N GLY A 133 -16.76 -10.98 -4.69
CA GLY A 133 -16.55 -12.21 -3.95
C GLY A 133 -15.24 -12.93 -4.22
N TRP A 134 -14.43 -12.46 -5.16
CA TRP A 134 -13.19 -13.11 -5.55
C TRP A 134 -12.11 -12.07 -5.81
N VAL A 135 -10.85 -12.51 -5.73
CA VAL A 135 -9.73 -11.71 -6.22
C VAL A 135 -8.87 -12.57 -7.14
N LYS A 136 -8.36 -11.91 -8.17
CA LYS A 136 -7.36 -12.51 -9.04
C LYS A 136 -5.99 -12.23 -8.43
N ILE A 137 -5.19 -13.26 -8.28
CA ILE A 137 -3.88 -13.15 -7.63
C ILE A 137 -2.80 -13.69 -8.55
N ALA A 138 -1.57 -13.23 -8.30
CA ALA A 138 -0.39 -13.76 -8.98
C ALA A 138 0.14 -14.94 -8.19
N ILE A 139 0.41 -16.03 -8.87
CA ILE A 139 1.09 -17.19 -8.30
C ILE A 139 2.27 -17.53 -9.21
N GLU A 140 3.10 -18.45 -8.75
CA GLU A 140 4.33 -18.77 -9.47
C GLU A 140 4.04 -19.26 -10.89
N GLU A 141 2.98 -20.02 -11.05
CA GLU A 141 2.63 -20.62 -12.35
C GLU A 141 1.75 -19.72 -13.22
N GLY A 142 1.48 -18.51 -12.79
CA GLY A 142 0.63 -17.61 -13.55
C GLY A 142 -0.36 -16.88 -12.67
N ASP A 143 -1.63 -16.91 -13.06
CA ASP A 143 -2.69 -16.21 -12.33
C ASP A 143 -3.71 -17.23 -11.85
N GLY A 144 -4.39 -16.87 -10.75
CA GLY A 144 -5.48 -17.69 -10.27
C GLY A 144 -6.44 -16.84 -9.46
N TYR A 145 -7.50 -17.46 -8.95
CA TYR A 145 -8.55 -16.77 -8.20
C TYR A 145 -8.73 -17.39 -6.84
N VAL A 146 -8.91 -16.55 -5.82
CA VAL A 146 -9.23 -17.00 -4.46
C VAL A 146 -10.47 -16.27 -3.99
N SER A 147 -11.23 -16.93 -3.12
CA SER A 147 -12.45 -16.37 -2.56
C SER A 147 -12.12 -15.30 -1.52
N LYS A 148 -12.84 -14.18 -1.58
CA LYS A 148 -12.66 -13.10 -0.60
C LYS A 148 -13.04 -13.53 0.80
N ASP A 149 -13.83 -14.60 0.94
CA ASP A 149 -14.25 -15.06 2.25
C ASP A 149 -13.10 -15.58 3.11
N TYR A 150 -11.96 -15.88 2.51
CA TYR A 150 -10.87 -16.55 3.20
C TYR A 150 -9.56 -15.76 3.15
N ILE A 151 -9.68 -14.47 2.87
CA ILE A 151 -8.53 -13.56 2.82
C ILE A 151 -8.88 -12.25 3.50
N ASN A 152 -7.84 -11.53 3.88
CA ASN A 152 -7.95 -10.13 4.26
C ASN A 152 -7.16 -9.32 3.26
N LEU A 153 -7.70 -8.19 2.84
CA LEU A 153 -7.01 -7.32 1.90
C LEU A 153 -6.20 -6.28 2.65
N ARG A 154 -5.01 -6.01 2.16
CA ARG A 154 -4.14 -4.98 2.72
C ARG A 154 -3.47 -4.24 1.57
N THR A 155 -3.48 -2.92 1.62
CA THR A 155 -2.81 -2.10 0.61
C THR A 155 -1.62 -1.42 1.27
N ASP A 156 -0.44 -1.67 0.75
CA ASP A 156 0.80 -1.08 1.24
C ASP A 156 1.21 0.05 0.32
N PHE A 157 1.77 1.10 0.92
CA PHE A 157 2.19 2.29 0.19
C PHE A 157 3.68 2.52 0.37
N VAL A 158 4.28 3.17 -0.62
CA VAL A 158 5.63 3.66 -0.47
C VAL A 158 5.56 4.95 0.36
N HIS A 159 6.43 5.06 1.34
CA HIS A 159 6.47 6.19 2.25
C HIS A 159 7.67 7.08 1.96
N ALA A 160 7.70 8.24 2.62
CA ALA A 160 8.81 9.16 2.51
C ALA A 160 10.09 8.50 3.00
N GLU A 161 11.20 8.96 2.44
CA GLU A 161 12.52 8.54 2.89
C GLU A 161 13.08 9.65 3.77
N SER A 162 13.43 9.33 5.02
CA SER A 162 14.05 10.29 5.91
C SER A 162 15.49 10.54 5.46
N LYS A 163 16.09 11.61 5.97
CA LYS A 163 17.51 11.88 5.67
C LYS A 163 18.40 10.74 6.11
N GLU A 164 18.08 10.15 7.26
CA GLU A 164 18.86 9.04 7.78
C GLU A 164 18.74 7.81 6.88
N GLU A 165 17.53 7.53 6.43
CA GLU A 165 17.29 6.41 5.52
C GLU A 165 18.00 6.62 4.19
N GLU A 166 17.96 7.85 3.70
CA GLU A 166 18.64 8.19 2.44
C GLU A 166 20.16 8.00 2.59
N ALA A 167 20.73 8.44 3.70
CA ALA A 167 22.15 8.29 3.93
C ALA A 167 22.55 6.82 3.95
N VAL A 168 21.74 5.97 4.60
CA VAL A 168 22.00 4.54 4.64
C VAL A 168 21.92 3.93 3.23
N ARG A 169 20.89 4.32 2.48
CA ARG A 169 20.72 3.80 1.12
C ARG A 169 21.87 4.20 0.22
N LEU A 170 22.28 5.48 0.27
CA LEU A 170 23.36 5.97 -0.58
C LEU A 170 24.70 5.32 -0.23
N ALA A 171 24.95 5.09 1.06
CA ALA A 171 26.17 4.41 1.49
C ALA A 171 26.19 2.97 0.98
N LYS A 172 25.05 2.30 1.03
CA LYS A 172 24.93 0.92 0.56
C LYS A 172 25.12 0.84 -0.94
N GLU A 173 24.53 1.79 -1.69
CA GLU A 173 24.68 1.83 -3.14
C GLU A 173 26.11 2.12 -3.54
N ALA A 174 26.77 3.01 -2.82
CA ALA A 174 28.17 3.33 -3.10
C ALA A 174 29.05 2.10 -2.88
N LYS A 175 28.80 1.35 -1.80
CA LYS A 175 29.55 0.13 -1.52
C LYS A 175 29.32 -0.94 -2.58
N ALA A 176 28.10 -1.04 -3.08
CA ALA A 176 27.76 -2.03 -4.10
C ALA A 176 28.46 -1.75 -5.42
N ARG A 177 28.84 -0.48 -5.65
CA ARG A 177 29.54 -0.08 -6.89
C ARG A 177 31.04 -0.34 -6.86
N GLU A 178 31.58 -0.70 -5.70
CA GLU A 178 33.03 -0.99 -5.59
C GLU A 178 33.40 -2.36 -6.19
#